data_2a1bad8da1e9956de506e3c19f272087
#
_entry.id   2a1bad8da1e9956de506e3c19f272087
#
_cell.length_a   1.000
_cell.length_b   1.000
_cell.length_c   1.000
_cell.angle_alpha   90.00
_cell.angle_beta   90.00
_cell.angle_gamma   90.00
#
_symmetry.space_group_name_H-M   'P 1'
#
loop_
_entity.id
_entity.type
_entity.pdbx_description
1 polymer ?
#
loop_
_entity_poly.entity_id
_entity_poly.type
_entity_poly.pdbx_seq_one_letter_code
_entity_poly.pdbx_strand_id
1 'polypeptide(L)'
;MKKIVLITGASKGIGKALAQKMLSKSYFVIGTSRSQNFDFKHKNFSPLVLDLSNSRSITNAHQDIFTKFDKINILINNAGIGPDLDTLNPKRDFLNATFDVNVSGTVFFTEPLIKLIPENGMVLNISSKMGSVEVCEKTDAVAYRMSKSALNMYTKILSNRLEKKIRVASIHPGWVKTNITESSLENARLSPEQSAQNIYNFLKSDFKNGTFWDSERGIMLHW
;
A
#
# COMPACT_ATOMS: atom_id res chain seq x y z
N MET A 1 -3.62 10.28 -23.22
CA MET A 1 -4.10 9.11 -22.44
C MET A 1 -4.09 9.44 -20.95
N LYS A 2 -5.05 8.93 -20.16
CA LYS A 2 -5.07 9.12 -18.70
C LYS A 2 -3.95 8.31 -18.05
N LYS A 3 -3.36 8.85 -16.97
CA LYS A 3 -2.44 8.08 -16.13
C LYS A 3 -3.20 6.98 -15.40
N ILE A 4 -2.64 5.77 -15.35
CA ILE A 4 -3.23 4.60 -14.70
C ILE A 4 -2.59 4.42 -13.32
N VAL A 5 -3.44 4.23 -12.31
CA VAL A 5 -3.03 3.93 -10.93
C VAL A 5 -3.62 2.58 -10.54
N LEU A 6 -2.79 1.67 -10.07
CA LEU A 6 -3.22 0.40 -9.46
C LEU A 6 -3.10 0.51 -7.94
N ILE A 7 -4.19 0.23 -7.22
CA ILE A 7 -4.27 0.33 -5.76
C ILE A 7 -4.73 -1.00 -5.19
N THR A 8 -3.91 -1.63 -4.36
CA THR A 8 -4.33 -2.85 -3.67
C THR A 8 -5.18 -2.52 -2.44
N GLY A 9 -6.23 -3.33 -2.17
CA GLY A 9 -7.12 -3.11 -1.03
C GLY A 9 -7.97 -1.84 -1.12
N ALA A 10 -8.54 -1.56 -2.30
CA ALA A 10 -9.26 -0.32 -2.61
C ALA A 10 -10.75 -0.31 -2.24
N SER A 11 -11.27 -1.35 -1.57
CA SER A 11 -12.71 -1.45 -1.24
C SER A 11 -13.13 -0.72 0.03
N LYS A 12 -12.19 -0.41 0.93
CA LYS A 12 -12.46 0.26 2.21
C LYS A 12 -11.26 1.08 2.70
N GLY A 13 -11.48 1.89 3.75
CA GLY A 13 -10.42 2.63 4.44
C GLY A 13 -9.59 3.51 3.52
N ILE A 14 -8.27 3.55 3.77
CA ILE A 14 -7.32 4.39 3.03
C ILE A 14 -7.33 4.08 1.54
N GLY A 15 -7.36 2.79 1.15
CA GLY A 15 -7.35 2.37 -0.25
C GLY A 15 -8.57 2.87 -1.04
N LYS A 16 -9.77 2.84 -0.43
CA LYS A 16 -10.98 3.42 -1.03
C LYS A 16 -10.86 4.93 -1.20
N ALA A 17 -10.44 5.62 -0.14
CA ALA A 17 -10.26 7.07 -0.19
C ALA A 17 -9.20 7.49 -1.23
N LEU A 18 -8.09 6.73 -1.36
CA LEU A 18 -7.09 6.92 -2.40
C LEU A 18 -7.69 6.70 -3.80
N ALA A 19 -8.46 5.64 -4.00
CA ALA A 19 -9.12 5.37 -5.28
C ALA A 19 -10.04 6.52 -5.68
N GLN A 20 -10.90 6.97 -4.78
CA GLN A 20 -11.80 8.12 -5.01
C GLN A 20 -11.01 9.42 -5.26
N LYS A 21 -9.93 9.65 -4.52
CA LYS A 21 -9.05 10.80 -4.72
C LYS A 21 -8.40 10.80 -6.09
N MET A 22 -7.86 9.67 -6.54
CA MET A 22 -7.26 9.54 -7.87
C MET A 22 -8.29 9.71 -8.99
N LEU A 23 -9.49 9.14 -8.83
CA LEU A 23 -10.61 9.33 -9.76
C LEU A 23 -11.00 10.82 -9.89
N SER A 24 -11.09 11.55 -8.77
CA SER A 24 -11.40 13.00 -8.78
C SER A 24 -10.31 13.83 -9.47
N LYS A 25 -9.09 13.29 -9.61
CA LYS A 25 -7.95 13.90 -10.31
C LYS A 25 -7.76 13.34 -11.73
N SER A 26 -8.81 12.76 -12.28
CA SER A 26 -8.88 12.26 -13.67
C SER A 26 -7.92 11.12 -14.02
N TYR A 27 -7.42 10.39 -13.02
CA TYR A 27 -6.71 9.15 -13.26
C TYR A 27 -7.69 8.03 -13.66
N PHE A 28 -7.17 7.01 -14.36
CA PHE A 28 -7.84 5.72 -14.45
C PHE A 28 -7.34 4.85 -13.28
N VAL A 29 -8.25 4.28 -12.51
CA VAL A 29 -7.91 3.53 -11.30
C VAL A 29 -8.27 2.06 -11.45
N ILE A 30 -7.29 1.18 -11.27
CA ILE A 30 -7.48 -0.25 -11.06
C ILE A 30 -7.49 -0.45 -9.55
N GLY A 31 -8.64 -0.83 -9.00
CA GLY A 31 -8.78 -1.05 -7.55
C GLY A 31 -8.96 -2.52 -7.25
N THR A 32 -8.17 -3.08 -6.32
CA THR A 32 -8.32 -4.49 -5.97
C THR A 32 -9.05 -4.69 -4.65
N SER A 33 -9.77 -5.80 -4.55
CA SER A 33 -10.33 -6.35 -3.31
C SER A 33 -10.50 -7.86 -3.42
N ARG A 34 -10.70 -8.54 -2.28
CA ARG A 34 -10.88 -10.00 -2.26
C ARG A 34 -12.19 -10.47 -2.90
N SER A 35 -13.22 -9.61 -2.96
CA SER A 35 -14.58 -9.98 -3.38
C SER A 35 -15.19 -9.10 -4.47
N GLN A 36 -14.45 -8.18 -5.06
CA GLN A 36 -14.96 -7.14 -5.99
C GLN A 36 -16.10 -6.26 -5.44
N ASN A 37 -16.40 -6.33 -4.18
CA ASN A 37 -17.44 -5.48 -3.58
C ASN A 37 -16.91 -4.06 -3.38
N PHE A 38 -17.35 -3.16 -4.23
CA PHE A 38 -17.10 -1.73 -4.13
C PHE A 38 -18.43 -1.01 -4.02
N ASP A 39 -18.56 -0.14 -3.02
CA ASP A 39 -19.78 0.66 -2.77
C ASP A 39 -19.83 1.95 -3.60
N PHE A 40 -18.95 2.07 -4.59
CA PHE A 40 -18.94 3.16 -5.56
C PHE A 40 -18.73 2.63 -6.98
N LYS A 41 -19.23 3.40 -7.97
CA LYS A 41 -19.05 3.16 -9.40
C LYS A 41 -18.49 4.43 -10.06
N HIS A 42 -17.57 4.25 -11.00
CA HIS A 42 -17.04 5.38 -11.77
C HIS A 42 -16.55 4.89 -13.14
N LYS A 43 -16.76 5.67 -14.22
CA LYS A 43 -16.38 5.30 -15.60
C LYS A 43 -14.88 5.04 -15.82
N ASN A 44 -14.02 5.58 -14.95
CA ASN A 44 -12.57 5.39 -14.98
C ASN A 44 -12.09 4.45 -13.87
N PHE A 45 -12.96 3.60 -13.32
CA PHE A 45 -12.62 2.61 -12.31
C PHE A 45 -12.78 1.20 -12.85
N SER A 46 -11.76 0.38 -12.67
CA SER A 46 -11.76 -1.05 -13.01
C SER A 46 -11.55 -1.87 -11.74
N PRO A 47 -12.57 -2.59 -11.27
CA PRO A 47 -12.42 -3.51 -10.15
C PRO A 47 -11.64 -4.76 -10.55
N LEU A 48 -10.82 -5.29 -9.64
CA LEU A 48 -10.03 -6.50 -9.82
C LEU A 48 -10.07 -7.36 -8.55
N VAL A 49 -10.23 -8.67 -8.69
CA VAL A 49 -10.11 -9.61 -7.56
C VAL A 49 -8.63 -9.82 -7.23
N LEU A 50 -8.28 -9.67 -5.95
CA LEU A 50 -6.93 -9.97 -5.45
C LEU A 50 -6.98 -10.34 -3.98
N ASP A 51 -6.55 -11.54 -3.65
CA ASP A 51 -6.16 -11.96 -2.32
C ASP A 51 -4.65 -12.19 -2.27
N LEU A 52 -3.93 -11.34 -1.54
CA LEU A 52 -2.47 -11.42 -1.43
C LEU A 52 -1.97 -12.63 -0.65
N SER A 53 -2.83 -13.29 0.15
CA SER A 53 -2.49 -14.54 0.81
C SER A 53 -2.60 -15.78 -0.10
N ASN A 54 -3.11 -15.61 -1.32
CA ASN A 54 -3.41 -16.72 -2.22
C ASN A 54 -2.64 -16.57 -3.54
N SER A 55 -1.68 -17.45 -3.78
CA SER A 55 -0.81 -17.43 -4.97
C SER A 55 -1.60 -17.56 -6.29
N ARG A 56 -2.66 -18.36 -6.32
CA ARG A 56 -3.53 -18.48 -7.50
C ARG A 56 -4.27 -17.17 -7.78
N SER A 57 -4.76 -16.50 -6.75
CA SER A 57 -5.40 -15.18 -6.89
C SER A 57 -4.42 -14.15 -7.45
N ILE A 58 -3.17 -14.16 -6.98
CA ILE A 58 -2.11 -13.28 -7.50
C ILE A 58 -1.85 -13.57 -8.99
N THR A 59 -1.71 -14.85 -9.36
CA THR A 59 -1.50 -15.25 -10.77
C THR A 59 -2.65 -14.80 -11.67
N ASN A 60 -3.89 -15.03 -11.26
CA ASN A 60 -5.06 -14.61 -12.03
C ASN A 60 -5.13 -13.09 -12.18
N ALA A 61 -4.84 -12.35 -11.11
CA ALA A 61 -4.79 -10.88 -11.16
C ALA A 61 -3.72 -10.38 -12.13
N HIS A 62 -2.53 -11.01 -12.18
CA HIS A 62 -1.50 -10.70 -13.18
C HIS A 62 -1.99 -10.92 -14.60
N GLN A 63 -2.62 -12.07 -14.88
CA GLN A 63 -3.17 -12.38 -16.21
C GLN A 63 -4.19 -11.31 -16.65
N ASP A 64 -5.10 -10.95 -15.77
CA ASP A 64 -6.09 -9.91 -16.02
C ASP A 64 -5.46 -8.55 -16.31
N ILE A 65 -4.43 -8.18 -15.54
CA ILE A 65 -3.72 -6.90 -15.73
C ILE A 65 -2.96 -6.90 -17.05
N PHE A 66 -2.17 -7.95 -17.34
CA PHE A 66 -1.37 -8.02 -18.58
C PHE A 66 -2.21 -8.08 -19.85
N THR A 67 -3.42 -8.63 -19.76
CA THR A 67 -4.35 -8.68 -20.90
C THR A 67 -5.00 -7.32 -21.18
N LYS A 68 -5.25 -6.52 -20.14
CA LYS A 68 -6.07 -5.30 -20.24
C LYS A 68 -5.27 -4.00 -20.26
N PHE A 69 -4.01 -4.03 -19.81
CA PHE A 69 -3.24 -2.81 -19.60
C PHE A 69 -1.78 -2.95 -20.06
N ASP A 70 -1.34 -2.04 -20.92
CA ASP A 70 0.04 -1.99 -21.42
C ASP A 70 0.99 -1.25 -20.47
N LYS A 71 0.44 -0.45 -19.54
CA LYS A 71 1.23 0.32 -18.57
C LYS A 71 0.45 0.64 -17.30
N ILE A 72 1.19 0.83 -16.20
CA ILE A 72 0.71 1.30 -14.90
C ILE A 72 1.63 2.45 -14.47
N ASN A 73 1.12 3.67 -14.40
CA ASN A 73 1.95 4.82 -14.05
C ASN A 73 2.30 4.87 -12.56
N ILE A 74 1.39 4.39 -11.70
CA ILE A 74 1.57 4.37 -10.25
C ILE A 74 1.01 3.05 -9.70
N LEU A 75 1.84 2.33 -8.95
CA LEU A 75 1.42 1.18 -8.14
C LEU A 75 1.41 1.61 -6.67
N ILE A 76 0.28 1.43 -6.00
CA ILE A 76 0.13 1.68 -4.56
C ILE A 76 -0.20 0.36 -3.86
N ASN A 77 0.79 -0.22 -3.20
CA ASN A 77 0.62 -1.38 -2.34
C ASN A 77 0.04 -0.92 -1.00
N ASN A 78 -1.29 -0.89 -0.90
CA ASN A 78 -2.01 -0.43 0.28
C ASN A 78 -2.62 -1.58 1.09
N ALA A 79 -2.96 -2.70 0.45
CA ALA A 79 -3.52 -3.85 1.18
C ALA A 79 -2.58 -4.33 2.29
N GLY A 80 -3.15 -4.59 3.46
CA GLY A 80 -2.42 -5.08 4.61
C GLY A 80 -3.35 -5.45 5.75
N ILE A 81 -2.85 -6.29 6.66
CA ILE A 81 -3.53 -6.73 7.87
C ILE A 81 -2.62 -6.56 9.08
N GLY A 82 -3.20 -6.53 10.27
CA GLY A 82 -2.50 -6.46 11.55
C GLY A 82 -3.32 -7.13 12.65
N PRO A 83 -3.47 -8.47 12.62
CA PRO A 83 -4.29 -9.19 13.59
C PRO A 83 -3.71 -9.17 15.01
N ASP A 84 -2.45 -8.74 15.16
CA ASP A 84 -1.75 -8.66 16.44
C ASP A 84 -1.56 -7.23 16.96
N LEU A 85 -2.18 -6.23 16.34
CA LEU A 85 -1.98 -4.81 16.68
C LEU A 85 -2.29 -4.48 18.15
N ASP A 86 -3.20 -5.22 18.76
CA ASP A 86 -3.59 -5.03 20.16
C ASP A 86 -3.08 -6.19 21.07
N THR A 87 -2.00 -6.92 20.66
CA THR A 87 -1.46 -8.05 21.41
C THR A 87 0.02 -7.86 21.77
N LEU A 88 0.38 -8.27 23.01
CA LEU A 88 1.76 -8.26 23.48
C LEU A 88 2.52 -9.53 23.08
N ASN A 89 1.86 -10.69 23.17
CA ASN A 89 2.50 -11.96 22.92
C ASN A 89 2.33 -12.39 21.46
N PRO A 90 3.43 -12.72 20.75
CA PRO A 90 3.36 -13.17 19.38
C PRO A 90 2.66 -14.52 19.27
N LYS A 91 1.78 -14.65 18.26
CA LYS A 91 1.13 -15.92 17.88
C LYS A 91 1.62 -16.31 16.49
N ARG A 92 1.97 -17.60 16.32
CA ARG A 92 2.47 -18.13 15.05
C ARG A 92 1.50 -17.85 13.89
N ASP A 93 0.21 -18.07 14.10
CA ASP A 93 -0.80 -17.88 13.05
C ASP A 93 -0.92 -16.41 12.63
N PHE A 94 -0.81 -15.47 13.59
CA PHE A 94 -0.80 -14.04 13.29
C PHE A 94 0.45 -13.65 12.52
N LEU A 95 1.62 -14.20 12.91
CA LEU A 95 2.87 -13.95 12.19
C LEU A 95 2.77 -14.42 10.75
N ASN A 96 2.38 -15.68 10.53
CA ASN A 96 2.25 -16.27 9.21
C ASN A 96 1.26 -15.47 8.34
N ALA A 97 0.02 -15.27 8.81
CA ALA A 97 -0.99 -14.53 8.07
C ALA A 97 -0.54 -13.10 7.72
N THR A 98 0.13 -12.42 8.66
CA THR A 98 0.62 -11.06 8.44
C THR A 98 1.72 -11.03 7.39
N PHE A 99 2.68 -11.95 7.43
CA PHE A 99 3.75 -12.02 6.44
C PHE A 99 3.24 -12.47 5.08
N ASP A 100 2.30 -13.41 5.01
CA ASP A 100 1.69 -13.85 3.74
C ASP A 100 1.06 -12.67 2.98
N VAL A 101 0.34 -11.78 3.69
CA VAL A 101 -0.32 -10.63 3.06
C VAL A 101 0.64 -9.45 2.88
N ASN A 102 1.25 -8.99 3.99
CA ASN A 102 1.96 -7.70 4.00
C ASN A 102 3.33 -7.77 3.33
N VAL A 103 3.94 -8.96 3.24
CA VAL A 103 5.29 -9.16 2.72
C VAL A 103 5.26 -10.02 1.46
N SER A 104 5.07 -11.32 1.59
CA SER A 104 5.16 -12.28 0.48
C SER A 104 4.19 -11.92 -0.64
N GLY A 105 2.90 -11.77 -0.32
CA GLY A 105 1.88 -11.42 -1.30
C GLY A 105 2.15 -10.07 -1.97
N THR A 106 2.56 -9.07 -1.20
CA THR A 106 2.90 -7.74 -1.74
C THR A 106 4.10 -7.81 -2.68
N VAL A 107 5.18 -8.53 -2.30
CA VAL A 107 6.37 -8.69 -3.13
C VAL A 107 6.04 -9.43 -4.43
N PHE A 108 5.44 -10.63 -4.32
CA PHE A 108 5.14 -11.46 -5.50
C PHE A 108 4.06 -10.87 -6.40
N PHE A 109 3.17 -10.03 -5.87
CA PHE A 109 2.25 -9.25 -6.70
C PHE A 109 2.98 -8.11 -7.42
N THR A 110 3.91 -7.42 -6.77
CA THR A 110 4.61 -6.24 -7.31
C THR A 110 5.62 -6.60 -8.39
N GLU A 111 6.45 -7.61 -8.17
CA GLU A 111 7.62 -7.92 -9.02
C GLU A 111 7.29 -8.09 -10.51
N PRO A 112 6.30 -8.92 -10.91
CA PRO A 112 5.98 -9.05 -12.33
C PRO A 112 5.40 -7.78 -12.96
N LEU A 113 4.82 -6.87 -12.15
CA LEU A 113 4.22 -5.63 -12.63
C LEU A 113 5.23 -4.51 -12.91
N ILE A 114 6.46 -4.63 -12.43
CA ILE A 114 7.52 -3.61 -12.63
C ILE A 114 7.73 -3.33 -14.13
N LYS A 115 7.64 -4.34 -14.99
CA LYS A 115 7.78 -4.18 -16.45
C LYS A 115 6.70 -3.31 -17.10
N LEU A 116 5.54 -3.13 -16.43
CA LEU A 116 4.47 -2.24 -16.89
C LEU A 116 4.62 -0.81 -16.38
N ILE A 117 5.56 -0.57 -15.45
CA ILE A 117 5.76 0.78 -14.90
C ILE A 117 6.74 1.52 -15.81
N PRO A 118 6.29 2.61 -16.45
CA PRO A 118 7.14 3.37 -17.37
C PRO A 118 8.21 4.16 -16.61
N GLU A 119 9.18 4.69 -17.33
CA GLU A 119 10.10 5.71 -16.80
C GLU A 119 9.29 6.89 -16.20
N ASN A 120 9.76 7.39 -15.06
CA ASN A 120 9.03 8.38 -14.24
C ASN A 120 7.74 7.85 -13.60
N GLY A 121 7.50 6.54 -13.64
CA GLY A 121 6.47 5.88 -12.85
C GLY A 121 6.83 5.79 -11.36
N MET A 122 5.91 5.29 -10.56
CA MET A 122 6.07 5.25 -9.10
C MET A 122 5.55 3.94 -8.49
N VAL A 123 6.23 3.47 -7.45
CA VAL A 123 5.74 2.42 -6.55
C VAL A 123 5.69 2.98 -5.14
N LEU A 124 4.51 2.98 -4.52
CA LEU A 124 4.34 3.35 -3.12
C LEU A 124 3.92 2.14 -2.31
N ASN A 125 4.64 1.88 -1.25
CA ASN A 125 4.29 0.87 -0.26
C ASN A 125 3.71 1.55 0.97
N ILE A 126 2.43 1.30 1.27
CA ILE A 126 1.79 1.81 2.49
C ILE A 126 2.30 0.98 3.67
N SER A 127 3.28 1.54 4.33
CA SER A 127 3.94 0.99 5.50
C SER A 127 3.35 1.58 6.80
N SER A 128 4.14 1.66 7.82
CA SER A 128 3.81 2.27 9.11
C SER A 128 5.09 2.77 9.79
N LYS A 129 5.00 3.83 10.58
CA LYS A 129 6.10 4.20 11.49
C LYS A 129 6.47 3.07 12.47
N MET A 130 5.52 2.15 12.72
CA MET A 130 5.77 0.94 13.51
C MET A 130 6.77 -0.03 12.85
N GLY A 131 7.07 0.15 11.55
CA GLY A 131 8.11 -0.58 10.83
C GLY A 131 9.49 0.09 10.87
N SER A 132 9.65 1.20 11.57
CA SER A 132 10.97 1.78 11.82
C SER A 132 11.65 1.05 12.97
N VAL A 133 12.87 0.55 12.72
CA VAL A 133 13.67 -0.11 13.76
C VAL A 133 14.23 0.93 14.73
N GLU A 134 14.64 2.10 14.23
CA GLU A 134 15.28 3.14 15.00
C GLU A 134 14.37 3.76 16.08
N VAL A 135 13.06 3.92 15.76
CA VAL A 135 12.12 4.57 16.71
C VAL A 135 11.22 3.54 17.42
N CYS A 136 11.62 2.26 17.44
CA CYS A 136 10.86 1.20 18.06
C CYS A 136 11.09 1.13 19.57
N GLU A 137 10.15 1.68 20.35
CA GLU A 137 10.18 1.64 21.83
C GLU A 137 9.09 0.72 22.42
N LYS A 138 8.16 0.25 21.59
CA LYS A 138 7.00 -0.54 22.01
C LYS A 138 7.28 -2.03 21.89
N THR A 139 6.60 -2.82 22.74
CA THR A 139 6.76 -4.28 22.86
C THR A 139 5.62 -5.09 22.27
N ASP A 140 4.61 -4.40 21.74
CA ASP A 140 3.39 -4.98 21.14
C ASP A 140 3.51 -5.22 19.62
N ALA A 141 2.51 -5.86 19.04
CA ALA A 141 2.30 -5.97 17.59
C ALA A 141 3.52 -6.53 16.83
N VAL A 142 4.11 -7.60 17.35
CA VAL A 142 5.37 -8.17 16.84
C VAL A 142 5.29 -8.49 15.34
N ALA A 143 4.24 -9.22 14.91
CA ALA A 143 4.09 -9.60 13.51
C ALA A 143 3.89 -8.38 12.61
N TYR A 144 3.06 -7.44 13.02
CA TYR A 144 2.79 -6.24 12.23
C TYR A 144 4.05 -5.38 12.08
N ARG A 145 4.77 -5.08 13.19
CA ARG A 145 6.00 -4.29 13.16
C ARG A 145 7.05 -4.94 12.27
N MET A 146 7.32 -6.23 12.47
CA MET A 146 8.28 -6.98 11.66
C MET A 146 7.89 -6.96 10.18
N SER A 147 6.61 -7.14 9.84
CA SER A 147 6.14 -7.10 8.46
C SER A 147 6.33 -5.73 7.79
N LYS A 148 6.13 -4.64 8.56
CA LYS A 148 6.33 -3.28 8.05
C LYS A 148 7.81 -2.91 7.93
N SER A 149 8.69 -3.44 8.80
CA SER A 149 10.14 -3.36 8.63
C SER A 149 10.61 -4.14 7.39
N ALA A 150 10.09 -5.34 7.16
CA ALA A 150 10.37 -6.12 5.96
C ALA A 150 9.92 -5.40 4.69
N LEU A 151 8.73 -4.78 4.70
CA LEU A 151 8.23 -3.98 3.58
C LEU A 151 9.09 -2.72 3.34
N ASN A 152 9.60 -2.09 4.41
CA ASN A 152 10.54 -0.99 4.33
C ASN A 152 11.87 -1.43 3.68
N MET A 153 12.40 -2.58 4.08
CA MET A 153 13.59 -3.16 3.46
C MET A 153 13.35 -3.46 1.97
N TYR A 154 12.21 -4.07 1.61
CA TYR A 154 11.83 -4.30 0.22
C TYR A 154 11.76 -2.99 -0.57
N THR A 155 11.16 -1.94 0.00
CA THR A 155 11.13 -0.60 -0.62
C THR A 155 12.53 -0.10 -0.93
N LYS A 156 13.47 -0.24 -0.01
CA LYS A 156 14.85 0.20 -0.17
C LYS A 156 15.58 -0.60 -1.24
N ILE A 157 15.44 -1.93 -1.23
CA ILE A 157 15.99 -2.81 -2.26
C ILE A 157 15.45 -2.45 -3.64
N LEU A 158 14.12 -2.31 -3.76
CA LEU A 158 13.46 -1.98 -5.01
C LEU A 158 13.89 -0.60 -5.53
N SER A 159 14.01 0.40 -4.65
CA SER A 159 14.47 1.74 -5.02
C SER A 159 15.90 1.74 -5.57
N ASN A 160 16.79 0.94 -4.99
CA ASN A 160 18.17 0.81 -5.46
C ASN A 160 18.22 0.09 -6.82
N ARG A 161 17.43 -0.98 -6.99
CA ARG A 161 17.40 -1.78 -8.22
C ARG A 161 16.81 -1.01 -9.41
N LEU A 162 15.78 -0.21 -9.17
CA LEU A 162 15.11 0.57 -10.22
C LEU A 162 15.79 1.94 -10.46
N GLU A 163 16.75 2.27 -9.63
CA GLU A 163 17.55 3.50 -9.70
C GLU A 163 16.69 4.76 -9.84
N LYS A 164 17.01 5.62 -10.82
CA LYS A 164 16.29 6.88 -11.06
C LYS A 164 15.12 6.75 -12.03
N LYS A 165 14.90 5.58 -12.63
CA LYS A 165 13.88 5.38 -13.67
C LYS A 165 12.47 5.34 -13.09
N ILE A 166 12.30 4.67 -11.95
CA ILE A 166 11.03 4.52 -11.25
C ILE A 166 11.25 4.94 -9.80
N ARG A 167 10.44 5.85 -9.30
CA ARG A 167 10.54 6.30 -7.92
C ARG A 167 9.79 5.35 -6.98
N VAL A 168 10.44 4.94 -5.92
CA VAL A 168 9.89 4.02 -4.91
C VAL A 168 9.92 4.68 -3.54
N ALA A 169 8.86 4.56 -2.76
CA ALA A 169 8.81 5.08 -1.39
C ALA A 169 7.96 4.21 -0.46
N SER A 170 8.32 4.19 0.82
CA SER A 170 7.48 3.74 1.93
C SER A 170 6.73 4.92 2.52
N ILE A 171 5.44 4.73 2.82
CA ILE A 171 4.57 5.77 3.39
C ILE A 171 3.99 5.29 4.71
N HIS A 172 4.21 6.07 5.78
CA HIS A 172 3.36 6.03 6.95
C HIS A 172 2.13 6.90 6.69
N PRO A 173 0.91 6.31 6.67
CA PRO A 173 -0.31 7.03 6.29
C PRO A 173 -0.88 7.94 7.39
N GLY A 174 -0.21 7.99 8.57
CA GLY A 174 -0.75 8.54 9.80
C GLY A 174 -1.56 7.52 10.60
N TRP A 175 -2.13 7.96 11.74
CA TRP A 175 -3.08 7.14 12.50
C TRP A 175 -4.50 7.43 12.02
N VAL A 176 -5.04 6.48 11.24
CA VAL A 176 -6.23 6.66 10.39
C VAL A 176 -7.40 5.82 10.90
N LYS A 177 -8.59 6.41 10.96
CA LYS A 177 -9.86 5.73 11.29
C LYS A 177 -10.19 4.67 10.25
N THR A 178 -9.81 3.42 10.55
CA THR A 178 -10.03 2.26 9.68
C THR A 178 -10.38 1.03 10.50
N ASN A 179 -10.97 0.03 9.85
CA ASN A 179 -11.33 -1.25 10.49
C ASN A 179 -10.11 -2.18 10.67
N ILE A 180 -8.90 -1.64 10.78
CA ILE A 180 -7.71 -2.46 11.05
C ILE A 180 -7.69 -2.93 12.51
N THR A 181 -8.16 -2.07 13.43
CA THR A 181 -8.46 -2.38 14.84
C THR A 181 -9.67 -1.55 15.31
N GLU A 182 -10.33 -1.98 16.39
CA GLU A 182 -11.39 -1.20 17.05
C GLU A 182 -10.82 0.14 17.57
N SER A 183 -9.65 0.09 18.22
CA SER A 183 -8.95 1.29 18.70
C SER A 183 -8.70 2.31 17.59
N SER A 184 -8.38 1.85 16.38
CA SER A 184 -8.19 2.75 15.23
C SER A 184 -9.49 3.40 14.79
N LEU A 185 -10.63 2.71 14.85
CA LEU A 185 -11.93 3.29 14.51
C LEU A 185 -12.33 4.42 15.47
N GLU A 186 -12.11 4.22 16.75
CA GLU A 186 -12.56 5.15 17.79
C GLU A 186 -11.61 6.33 17.96
N ASN A 187 -10.32 6.06 18.08
CA ASN A 187 -9.33 6.99 18.61
C ASN A 187 -8.38 7.59 17.57
N ALA A 188 -8.37 7.09 16.33
CA ALA A 188 -7.45 7.62 15.33
C ALA A 188 -7.81 9.08 14.96
N ARG A 189 -6.77 9.85 14.61
CA ARG A 189 -6.88 11.31 14.40
C ARG A 189 -7.32 11.67 12.99
N LEU A 190 -6.90 10.88 12.00
CA LEU A 190 -7.17 11.18 10.60
C LEU A 190 -8.35 10.40 10.07
N SER A 191 -9.15 11.03 9.21
CA SER A 191 -10.06 10.29 8.36
C SER A 191 -9.28 9.62 7.21
N PRO A 192 -9.85 8.58 6.57
CA PRO A 192 -9.26 8.00 5.36
C PRO A 192 -9.03 9.03 4.24
N GLU A 193 -9.94 10.00 4.10
CA GLU A 193 -9.88 11.05 3.08
C GLU A 193 -8.73 12.04 3.34
N GLN A 194 -8.51 12.40 4.60
CA GLN A 194 -7.37 13.25 5.00
C GLN A 194 -6.04 12.55 4.71
N SER A 195 -5.92 11.27 5.09
CA SER A 195 -4.74 10.45 4.80
C SER A 195 -4.51 10.32 3.28
N ALA A 196 -5.57 10.03 2.51
CA ALA A 196 -5.49 9.96 1.05
C ALA A 196 -5.07 11.30 0.41
N GLN A 197 -5.53 12.43 0.97
CA GLN A 197 -5.10 13.76 0.51
C GLN A 197 -3.60 13.96 0.77
N ASN A 198 -3.11 13.60 1.96
CA ASN A 198 -1.71 13.74 2.32
C ASN A 198 -0.79 12.86 1.44
N ILE A 199 -1.20 11.60 1.22
CA ILE A 199 -0.48 10.69 0.30
C ILE A 199 -0.50 11.23 -1.14
N TYR A 200 -1.62 11.78 -1.60
CA TYR A 200 -1.69 12.41 -2.92
C TYR A 200 -0.76 13.62 -3.04
N ASN A 201 -0.66 14.46 -2.01
CA ASN A 201 0.27 15.59 -1.99
C ASN A 201 1.72 15.11 -2.09
N PHE A 202 2.08 14.05 -1.36
CA PHE A 202 3.39 13.42 -1.46
C PHE A 202 3.68 12.89 -2.88
N LEU A 203 2.72 12.21 -3.50
CA LEU A 203 2.83 11.74 -4.90
C LEU A 203 3.12 12.87 -5.89
N LYS A 204 2.65 14.09 -5.59
CA LYS A 204 2.85 15.27 -6.43
C LYS A 204 4.15 16.01 -6.14
N SER A 205 4.82 15.70 -5.04
CA SER A 205 6.10 16.32 -4.69
C SER A 205 7.25 15.68 -5.46
N ASP A 206 8.38 16.36 -5.46
CA ASP A 206 9.65 15.81 -5.98
C ASP A 206 10.39 15.05 -4.87
N PHE A 207 9.78 13.97 -4.38
CA PHE A 207 10.39 13.17 -3.32
C PHE A 207 11.61 12.37 -3.82
N LYS A 208 12.60 12.24 -2.93
CA LYS A 208 13.81 11.45 -3.20
C LYS A 208 13.46 9.96 -3.29
N ASN A 209 13.97 9.28 -4.33
CA ASN A 209 13.83 7.81 -4.45
C ASN A 209 14.36 7.08 -3.22
N GLY A 210 13.63 6.08 -2.73
CA GLY A 210 13.98 5.34 -1.52
C GLY A 210 13.70 6.14 -0.23
N THR A 211 12.68 6.99 -0.21
CA THR A 211 12.24 7.74 0.98
C THR A 211 11.28 6.89 1.83
N PHE A 212 11.41 6.99 3.16
CA PHE A 212 10.37 6.62 4.11
C PHE A 212 9.73 7.91 4.65
N TRP A 213 8.43 8.07 4.45
CA TRP A 213 7.72 9.33 4.63
C TRP A 213 6.54 9.23 5.59
N ASP A 214 6.46 10.14 6.55
CA ASP A 214 5.26 10.36 7.36
C ASP A 214 4.34 11.35 6.65
N SER A 215 3.25 10.85 6.07
CA SER A 215 2.33 11.69 5.30
C SER A 215 1.44 12.56 6.19
N GLU A 216 1.28 12.24 7.48
CA GLU A 216 0.55 13.06 8.44
C GLU A 216 1.35 14.30 8.83
N ARG A 217 2.65 14.12 9.11
CA ARG A 217 3.53 15.19 9.58
C ARG A 217 4.26 15.92 8.45
N GLY A 218 4.34 15.33 7.28
CA GLY A 218 5.07 15.90 6.15
C GLY A 218 6.59 15.87 6.33
N ILE A 219 7.13 14.79 6.93
CA ILE A 219 8.56 14.63 7.21
C ILE A 219 9.09 13.27 6.78
N MET A 220 10.40 13.17 6.55
CA MET A 220 11.08 11.89 6.42
C MET A 220 11.13 11.17 7.76
N LEU A 221 10.95 9.85 7.71
CA LEU A 221 11.16 8.93 8.82
C LEU A 221 12.51 8.21 8.67
N HIS A 222 13.07 7.83 9.80
CA HIS A 222 14.16 6.88 9.86
C HIS A 222 13.65 5.45 9.63
N TRP A 223 14.53 4.61 9.04
CA TRP A 223 14.18 3.23 8.69
C TRP A 223 14.02 2.30 9.88
#